data_b4ac3b355b833885a1d352cba6657b32
#
_entry.id   b4ac3b355b833885a1d352cba6657b32
#
_cell.length_a   1.000
_cell.length_b   1.000
_cell.length_c   1.000
_cell.angle_alpha   90.00
_cell.angle_beta   90.00
_cell.angle_gamma   90.00
#
_symmetry.space_group_name_H-M   'P 1'
#
loop_
_entity.id
_entity.type
_entity.pdbx_description
1 polymer ?
#
loop_
_entity_poly.entity_id
_entity_poly.type
_entity_poly.pdbx_seq_one_letter_code
_entity_poly.pdbx_strand_id
1 'polypeptide(L)'
;MTVTEVSFDGGKVRLHSETGAGSQWLEYKAVRLQGIYYNSAFHDNQSLIDWVNSQNLFNPLVCLGDGHDQVWKIINDFATPATRWEILDWYHLSENLYKVGGSQKRLQQAESCLWEGKVDEAIPLCA
;
A
#
# COMPACT_ATOMS: atom_id res chain seq x y z
N MET A 1 -5.75 3.53 23.13
CA MET A 1 -5.87 2.47 22.12
C MET A 1 -4.48 2.17 21.56
N THR A 2 -4.12 0.91 21.50
CA THR A 2 -2.87 0.48 20.86
C THR A 2 -3.15 0.19 19.38
N VAL A 3 -2.35 0.75 18.49
CA VAL A 3 -2.45 0.52 17.06
C VAL A 3 -1.60 -0.68 16.68
N THR A 4 -2.23 -1.71 16.13
CA THR A 4 -1.58 -2.95 15.69
C THR A 4 -1.49 -3.06 14.18
N GLU A 5 -2.28 -2.27 13.44
CA GLU A 5 -2.38 -2.34 11.99
C GLU A 5 -2.47 -0.95 11.37
N VAL A 6 -1.70 -0.74 10.32
CA VAL A 6 -1.69 0.49 9.52
C VAL A 6 -1.81 0.10 8.06
N SER A 7 -2.73 0.72 7.33
CA SER A 7 -2.80 0.66 5.87
C SER A 7 -2.38 2.00 5.29
N PHE A 8 -1.51 1.98 4.31
CA PHE A 8 -1.04 3.19 3.64
C PHE A 8 -1.28 3.08 2.15
N ASP A 9 -1.90 4.11 1.58
CA ASP A 9 -2.23 4.15 0.17
C ASP A 9 -1.99 5.55 -0.40
N GLY A 10 -1.82 5.62 -1.70
CA GLY A 10 -1.66 6.88 -2.41
C GLY A 10 -2.46 6.89 -3.69
N GLY A 11 -2.81 8.06 -4.13
CA GLY A 11 -3.55 8.23 -5.37
C GLY A 11 -3.38 9.64 -5.92
N LYS A 12 -4.11 9.89 -7.00
CA LYS A 12 -4.12 11.19 -7.66
C LYS A 12 -5.55 11.67 -7.80
N VAL A 13 -5.76 12.94 -7.48
CA VAL A 13 -7.04 13.62 -7.66
C VAL A 13 -6.89 14.68 -8.73
N ARG A 14 -7.83 14.71 -9.65
CA ARG A 14 -7.88 15.72 -10.70
C ARG A 14 -8.63 16.94 -10.20
N LEU A 15 -7.97 18.10 -10.23
CA LEU A 15 -8.58 19.37 -9.91
C LEU A 15 -8.98 20.08 -11.20
N HIS A 16 -10.20 20.58 -11.25
CA HIS A 16 -10.66 21.46 -12.30
C HIS A 16 -10.29 22.90 -11.97
N SER A 17 -9.62 23.57 -12.92
CA SER A 17 -9.34 24.99 -12.80
C SER A 17 -10.55 25.80 -13.24
N GLU A 18 -11.01 26.73 -12.42
CA GLU A 18 -12.08 27.67 -12.74
C GLU A 18 -11.69 28.64 -13.86
N THR A 19 -10.39 28.80 -14.12
CA THR A 19 -9.85 29.71 -15.13
C THR A 19 -9.73 29.11 -16.52
N GLY A 20 -10.12 27.84 -16.70
CA GLY A 20 -10.00 27.15 -17.97
C GLY A 20 -8.55 26.78 -18.36
N ALA A 21 -7.61 26.93 -17.46
CA ALA A 21 -6.18 26.67 -17.70
C ALA A 21 -5.81 25.17 -17.71
N GLY A 22 -6.81 24.28 -17.79
CA GLY A 22 -6.61 22.83 -17.78
C GLY A 22 -6.74 22.23 -16.40
N SER A 23 -6.59 20.90 -16.36
CA SER A 23 -6.72 20.11 -15.13
C SER A 23 -5.35 19.89 -14.52
N GLN A 24 -5.25 20.02 -13.20
CA GLN A 24 -4.09 19.62 -12.44
C GLN A 24 -4.35 18.32 -11.71
N TRP A 25 -3.36 17.44 -11.67
CA TRP A 25 -3.36 16.23 -10.88
C TRP A 25 -2.58 16.47 -9.60
N LEU A 26 -3.23 16.24 -8.46
CA LEU A 26 -2.57 16.28 -7.15
C LEU A 26 -2.43 14.87 -6.60
N GLU A 27 -1.22 14.57 -6.15
CA GLU A 27 -0.97 13.33 -5.42
C GLU A 27 -1.43 13.49 -3.98
N TYR A 28 -2.12 12.47 -3.47
CA TYR A 28 -2.47 12.39 -2.06
C TYR A 28 -1.93 11.11 -1.46
N LYS A 29 -1.75 11.13 -0.15
CA LYS A 29 -1.52 9.93 0.65
C LYS A 29 -2.62 9.82 1.68
N ALA A 30 -3.03 8.60 1.94
CA ALA A 30 -4.04 8.29 2.95
C ALA A 30 -3.52 7.18 3.86
N VAL A 31 -3.80 7.31 5.13
CA VAL A 31 -3.46 6.30 6.13
C VAL A 31 -4.69 5.90 6.90
N ARG A 32 -4.81 4.61 7.19
CA ARG A 32 -5.90 4.05 7.97
C ARG A 32 -5.33 3.22 9.10
N LEU A 33 -5.74 3.55 10.32
CA LEU A 33 -5.34 2.82 11.52
C LEU A 33 -6.49 1.91 11.98
N GLN A 34 -6.20 0.66 12.25
CA GLN A 34 -7.16 -0.35 12.74
C GLN A 34 -8.40 -0.51 11.85
N GLY A 35 -8.30 -0.13 10.57
CA GLY A 35 -9.42 -0.20 9.63
C GLY A 35 -10.53 0.84 9.83
N ILE A 36 -10.43 1.73 10.81
CA ILE A 36 -11.51 2.66 11.16
C ILE A 36 -11.10 4.12 11.31
N TYR A 37 -9.84 4.42 11.57
CA TYR A 37 -9.37 5.81 11.72
C TYR A 37 -8.60 6.22 10.48
N TYR A 38 -9.01 7.33 9.87
CA TYR A 38 -8.47 7.80 8.59
C TYR A 38 -7.83 9.17 8.74
N ASN A 39 -6.77 9.38 8.01
CA ASN A 39 -6.21 10.70 7.75
C ASN A 39 -5.64 10.74 6.34
N SER A 40 -5.62 11.92 5.74
CA SER A 40 -5.07 12.10 4.40
C SER A 40 -4.46 13.49 4.26
N ALA A 41 -3.51 13.61 3.34
CA ALA A 41 -2.87 14.88 3.05
C ALA A 41 -2.40 14.94 1.60
N PHE A 42 -2.36 16.17 1.07
CA PHE A 42 -1.79 16.46 -0.24
C PHE A 42 -0.38 17.01 -0.04
N HIS A 43 0.63 16.36 -0.64
CA HIS A 43 2.03 16.79 -0.58
C HIS A 43 2.57 17.06 0.85
N ASP A 44 2.00 16.41 1.84
CA ASP A 44 2.38 16.59 3.25
C ASP A 44 2.48 15.23 3.96
N ASN A 45 3.45 14.44 3.53
CA ASN A 45 3.70 13.13 4.13
C ASN A 45 4.12 13.25 5.60
N GLN A 46 4.83 14.32 5.94
CA GLN A 46 5.32 14.51 7.31
C GLN A 46 4.18 14.66 8.31
N SER A 47 3.11 15.34 7.94
CA SER A 47 1.92 15.45 8.78
C SER A 47 1.29 14.09 9.07
N LEU A 48 1.21 13.21 8.07
CA LEU A 48 0.71 11.85 8.26
C LEU A 48 1.63 11.00 9.12
N ILE A 49 2.93 11.11 8.91
CA ILE A 49 3.95 10.40 9.71
C ILE A 49 3.86 10.83 11.16
N ASP A 50 3.77 12.12 11.43
CA ASP A 50 3.66 12.66 12.78
C ASP A 50 2.38 12.19 13.45
N TRP A 51 1.28 12.14 12.72
CA TRP A 51 0.01 11.64 13.25
C TRP A 51 0.09 10.17 13.63
N VAL A 52 0.69 9.33 12.79
CA VAL A 52 0.90 7.91 13.11
C VAL A 52 1.82 7.76 14.32
N ASN A 53 2.93 8.51 14.36
CA ASN A 53 3.88 8.45 15.47
C ASN A 53 3.31 8.96 16.80
N SER A 54 2.25 9.77 16.75
CA SER A 54 1.55 10.22 17.97
C SER A 54 0.69 9.12 18.60
N GLN A 55 0.47 8.02 17.89
CA GLN A 55 -0.30 6.90 18.37
C GLN A 55 0.58 5.93 19.15
N ASN A 56 -0.05 5.10 19.98
CA ASN A 56 0.65 4.01 20.66
C ASN A 56 0.76 2.81 19.70
N LEU A 57 1.91 2.66 19.09
CA LEU A 57 2.15 1.62 18.07
C LEU A 57 2.63 0.33 18.72
N PHE A 58 2.00 -0.78 18.34
CA PHE A 58 2.42 -2.12 18.75
C PHE A 58 3.65 -2.56 17.96
N ASN A 59 4.50 -3.35 18.56
CA ASN A 59 5.67 -3.95 17.91
C ASN A 59 5.53 -5.48 17.94
N PRO A 60 5.44 -6.20 16.80
CA PRO A 60 5.55 -5.69 15.42
C PRO A 60 4.25 -5.03 14.93
N LEU A 61 4.39 -3.95 14.19
CA LEU A 61 3.27 -3.27 13.56
C LEU A 61 2.95 -3.95 12.22
N VAL A 62 1.71 -4.32 12.00
CA VAL A 62 1.24 -4.86 10.72
C VAL A 62 1.02 -3.69 9.75
N CYS A 63 1.76 -3.66 8.67
CA CYS A 63 1.73 -2.58 7.68
C CYS A 63 1.28 -3.12 6.33
N LEU A 64 0.13 -2.66 5.86
CA LEU A 64 -0.40 -2.99 4.54
C LEU A 64 -0.05 -1.88 3.55
N GLY A 65 0.44 -2.27 2.41
CA GLY A 65 0.79 -1.35 1.32
C GLY A 65 0.57 -2.00 -0.04
N ASP A 66 0.61 -1.17 -1.08
CA ASP A 66 0.41 -1.61 -2.46
C ASP A 66 1.70 -2.13 -3.14
N GLY A 67 2.81 -2.15 -2.41
CA GLY A 67 4.12 -2.56 -2.93
C GLY A 67 4.91 -1.44 -3.59
N HIS A 68 4.38 -0.22 -3.66
CA HIS A 68 5.10 0.91 -4.21
C HIS A 68 6.22 1.35 -3.26
N ASP A 69 7.43 1.55 -3.79
CA ASP A 69 8.59 1.90 -2.97
C ASP A 69 8.39 3.13 -2.09
N GLN A 70 7.67 4.13 -2.59
CA GLN A 70 7.41 5.35 -1.83
C GLN A 70 6.54 5.10 -0.59
N VAL A 71 5.62 4.16 -0.66
CA VAL A 71 4.80 3.77 0.48
C VAL A 71 5.67 3.14 1.57
N TRP A 72 6.56 2.22 1.20
CA TRP A 72 7.47 1.59 2.15
C TRP A 72 8.47 2.58 2.75
N LYS A 73 8.92 3.57 1.97
CA LYS A 73 9.79 4.64 2.49
C LYS A 73 9.10 5.47 3.57
N ILE A 74 7.83 5.78 3.38
CA ILE A 74 7.03 6.51 4.38
C ILE A 74 6.84 5.66 5.63
N ILE A 75 6.54 4.38 5.46
CA ILE A 75 6.36 3.44 6.57
C ILE A 75 7.64 3.32 7.40
N ASN A 76 8.82 3.42 6.80
CA ASN A 76 10.09 3.41 7.53
C ASN A 76 10.19 4.51 8.60
N ASP A 77 9.48 5.61 8.44
CA ASP A 77 9.52 6.73 9.37
C ASP A 77 8.74 6.48 10.67
N PHE A 78 7.92 5.42 10.73
CA PHE A 78 7.24 5.03 11.95
C PHE A 78 7.40 3.55 12.32
N ALA A 79 7.88 2.72 11.41
CA ALA A 79 8.18 1.32 11.68
C ALA A 79 9.31 0.84 10.79
N THR A 80 10.41 0.40 11.40
CA THR A 80 11.56 -0.16 10.67
C THR A 80 11.27 -1.57 10.17
N PRO A 81 12.07 -2.13 9.23
CA PRO A 81 11.89 -3.53 8.82
C PRO A 81 11.93 -4.53 9.98
N ALA A 82 12.67 -4.21 11.05
CA ALA A 82 12.77 -5.07 12.23
C ALA A 82 11.53 -4.97 13.15
N THR A 83 10.73 -3.92 13.04
CA THR A 83 9.59 -3.64 13.93
C THR A 83 8.24 -3.71 13.22
N ARG A 84 8.23 -4.19 11.98
CA ARG A 84 6.99 -4.28 11.20
C ARG A 84 6.86 -5.61 10.48
N TRP A 85 5.62 -5.99 10.22
CA TRP A 85 5.26 -7.04 9.26
C TRP A 85 4.69 -6.36 8.02
N GLU A 86 5.33 -6.57 6.89
CA GLU A 86 4.87 -6.04 5.61
C GLU A 86 3.86 -6.99 4.99
N ILE A 87 2.66 -6.47 4.70
CA ILE A 87 1.62 -7.22 4.00
C ILE A 87 1.28 -6.46 2.72
N LEU A 88 1.40 -7.15 1.59
CA LEU A 88 1.07 -6.60 0.30
C LEU A 88 -0.44 -6.67 0.08
N ASP A 89 -1.03 -5.57 -0.40
CA ASP A 89 -2.44 -5.54 -0.75
C ASP A 89 -2.74 -6.57 -1.83
N TRP A 90 -3.71 -7.45 -1.57
CA TRP A 90 -4.05 -8.54 -2.47
C TRP A 90 -4.51 -8.06 -3.84
N TYR A 91 -5.33 -7.02 -3.89
CA TYR A 91 -5.83 -6.50 -5.16
C TYR A 91 -4.71 -5.97 -6.05
N HIS A 92 -3.76 -5.24 -5.47
CA HIS A 92 -2.60 -4.73 -6.21
C HIS A 92 -1.67 -5.86 -6.65
N LEU A 93 -1.46 -6.86 -5.81
CA LEU A 93 -0.66 -8.03 -6.17
C LEU A 93 -1.31 -8.81 -7.31
N SER A 94 -2.59 -9.09 -7.22
CA SER A 94 -3.35 -9.82 -8.25
C SER A 94 -3.36 -9.05 -9.57
N GLU A 95 -3.63 -7.75 -9.53
CA GLU A 95 -3.61 -6.89 -10.72
C GLU A 95 -2.24 -6.91 -11.40
N ASN A 96 -1.16 -6.77 -10.65
CA ASN A 96 0.19 -6.80 -11.18
C ASN A 96 0.57 -8.17 -11.73
N LEU A 97 0.08 -9.24 -11.13
CA LEU A 97 0.29 -10.59 -11.62
C LEU A 97 -0.25 -10.75 -13.05
N TYR A 98 -1.47 -10.28 -13.30
CA TYR A 98 -2.08 -10.40 -14.64
C TYR A 98 -1.42 -9.50 -15.68
N LYS A 99 -0.68 -8.48 -15.28
CA LYS A 99 0.13 -7.65 -16.19
C LYS A 99 1.36 -8.37 -16.74
N VAL A 100 1.77 -9.48 -16.14
CA VAL A 100 2.89 -10.30 -16.64
C VAL A 100 2.62 -10.81 -18.05
N GLY A 101 1.34 -11.10 -18.35
CA GLY A 101 0.94 -11.62 -19.66
C GLY A 101 1.17 -13.11 -19.82
N GLY A 102 0.76 -13.64 -20.96
CA GLY A 102 0.86 -15.06 -21.29
C GLY A 102 -0.43 -15.83 -20.99
N SER A 103 -0.30 -17.12 -20.71
CA SER A 103 -1.45 -18.00 -20.50
C SER A 103 -2.22 -17.61 -19.23
N GLN A 104 -3.51 -17.31 -19.37
CA GLN A 104 -4.36 -17.02 -18.21
C GLN A 104 -4.48 -18.19 -17.26
N LYS A 105 -4.49 -19.41 -17.76
CA LYS A 105 -4.54 -20.61 -16.93
C LYS A 105 -3.32 -20.69 -16.01
N ARG A 106 -2.13 -20.37 -16.52
CA ARG A 106 -0.88 -20.31 -15.76
C ARG A 106 -0.94 -19.23 -14.70
N LEU A 107 -1.45 -18.03 -15.03
CA LEU A 107 -1.56 -16.92 -14.09
C LEU A 107 -2.61 -17.20 -12.99
N GLN A 108 -3.71 -17.85 -13.33
CA GLN A 108 -4.71 -18.28 -12.35
C GLN A 108 -4.13 -19.30 -11.36
N GLN A 109 -3.29 -20.19 -11.85
CA GLN A 109 -2.59 -21.16 -11.00
C GLN A 109 -1.61 -20.45 -10.06
N ALA A 110 -0.87 -19.47 -10.58
CA ALA A 110 0.03 -18.64 -9.77
C ALA A 110 -0.74 -17.85 -8.70
N GLU A 111 -1.88 -17.26 -9.04
CA GLU A 111 -2.75 -16.56 -8.11
C GLU A 111 -3.21 -17.45 -6.97
N SER A 112 -3.63 -18.69 -7.28
CA SER A 112 -4.03 -19.67 -6.28
C SER A 112 -2.89 -20.03 -5.34
N CYS A 113 -1.68 -20.19 -5.87
CA CYS A 113 -0.49 -20.44 -5.06
C CYS A 113 -0.20 -19.27 -4.11
N LEU A 114 -0.29 -18.04 -4.61
CA LEU A 114 -0.05 -16.85 -3.80
C LEU A 114 -1.11 -16.70 -2.70
N TRP A 115 -2.37 -16.99 -3.01
CA TRP A 115 -3.47 -16.95 -2.03
C TRP A 115 -3.24 -17.94 -0.88
N GLU A 116 -2.66 -19.11 -1.18
CA GLU A 116 -2.32 -20.12 -0.19
C GLU A 116 -0.97 -19.91 0.50
N GLY A 117 -0.25 -18.83 0.15
CA GLY A 117 1.07 -18.54 0.71
C GLY A 117 2.21 -19.35 0.08
N LYS A 118 1.97 -20.05 -1.03
CA LYS A 118 2.95 -20.88 -1.72
C LYS A 118 3.75 -20.05 -2.72
N VAL A 119 4.54 -19.11 -2.22
CA VAL A 119 5.29 -18.16 -3.05
C VAL A 119 6.29 -18.86 -3.95
N ASP A 120 7.02 -19.85 -3.43
CA ASP A 120 8.04 -20.58 -4.18
C ASP A 120 7.46 -21.37 -5.36
N GLU A 121 6.22 -21.80 -5.25
CA GLU A 121 5.51 -22.48 -6.36
C GLU A 121 4.94 -21.47 -7.37
N ALA A 122 4.62 -20.25 -6.93
CA ALA A 122 4.08 -19.21 -7.80
C ALA A 122 5.14 -18.58 -8.70
N ILE A 123 6.35 -18.36 -8.19
CA ILE A 123 7.41 -17.64 -8.91
C ILE A 123 7.71 -18.26 -10.29
N PRO A 124 7.91 -19.58 -10.45
CA PRO A 124 8.15 -20.15 -11.77
C PRO A 124 6.99 -19.95 -12.76
N LEU A 125 5.76 -19.84 -12.26
CA LEU A 125 4.58 -19.62 -13.08
C LEU A 125 4.48 -18.19 -13.62
N CYS A 126 5.24 -17.25 -13.06
CA CYS A 126 5.28 -15.86 -13.50
C CYS A 126 6.39 -15.59 -14.51
N ALA A 127 7.26 -16.56 -14.77
CA ALA A 127 8.39 -16.41 -15.69
C ALA A 127 8.01 -16.60 -17.15
#